data_bd3f0a9585be589e6db45669c945bbbe
#
_entry.id   bd3f0a9585be589e6db45669c945bbbe
#
_cell.length_a   1.000
_cell.length_b   1.000
_cell.length_c   1.000
_cell.angle_alpha   90.00
_cell.angle_beta   90.00
_cell.angle_gamma   90.00
#
_symmetry.space_group_name_H-M   'P 1'
#
loop_
_entity.id
_entity.type
_entity.pdbx_description
1 polymer ?
#
loop_
_entity_poly.entity_id
_entity_poly.type
_entity_poly.pdbx_seq_one_letter_code
_entity_poly.pdbx_strand_id
1 'polypeptide(L)'
;VWYILYLGISMFKQNMRTMQLFKGVLIILLIKLVTSILGLSTMSYLVDTVLTWGIIAIIVIFQPEIRSLLEKMGQTKREYHMDHLSNDQKEHLLDEIVDSVTKLSETQTGALITFERGQSLIDYINTGTKINADIKSELFNTIFWEGTPLHDGAVIIRDDRIVCAAAFFPPTQRDLSPIYGARHRAALGISEITDSLTIVVSEETGTISFALKGELIKIPRKELRASLVNELEWFKSEDEDGDNDE
;
A
#
# COMPACT_ATOMS: atom_id res chain seq x y z
N VAL A 1 -22.52 17.00 3.07
CA VAL A 1 -22.65 16.51 4.45
C VAL A 1 -22.85 15.00 4.47
N TRP A 2 -23.83 14.44 3.72
CA TRP A 2 -24.10 12.99 3.69
C TRP A 2 -22.90 12.15 3.19
N TYR A 3 -22.19 12.62 2.19
CA TYR A 3 -20.99 11.95 1.63
C TYR A 3 -19.82 11.93 2.64
N ILE A 4 -19.62 13.02 3.40
CA ILE A 4 -18.59 13.09 4.46
C ILE A 4 -18.95 12.14 5.62
N LEU A 5 -20.23 12.06 5.99
CA LEU A 5 -20.71 11.10 6.99
C LEU A 5 -20.54 9.65 6.52
N TYR A 6 -20.82 9.35 5.26
CA TYR A 6 -20.63 8.01 4.68
C TYR A 6 -19.16 7.62 4.64
N LEU A 7 -18.26 8.53 4.22
CA LEU A 7 -16.82 8.30 4.23
C LEU A 7 -16.30 8.07 5.66
N GLY A 8 -16.76 8.87 6.64
CA GLY A 8 -16.46 8.67 8.03
C GLY A 8 -16.89 7.29 8.53
N ILE A 9 -18.12 6.89 8.31
CA ILE A 9 -18.66 5.59 8.75
C ILE A 9 -17.93 4.42 8.05
N SER A 10 -17.56 4.56 6.77
CA SER A 10 -16.81 3.54 6.03
C SER A 10 -15.40 3.34 6.58
N MET A 11 -14.71 4.40 6.95
CA MET A 11 -13.39 4.33 7.60
C MET A 11 -13.45 3.66 8.99
N PHE A 12 -14.55 3.88 9.74
CA PHE A 12 -14.74 3.27 11.07
C PHE A 12 -14.95 1.75 11.03
N LYS A 13 -15.45 1.19 9.92
CA LYS A 13 -15.67 -0.27 9.79
C LYS A 13 -14.38 -1.08 9.68
N GLN A 14 -13.26 -0.49 9.30
CA GLN A 14 -12.03 -1.21 9.00
C GLN A 14 -11.05 -1.32 10.17
N ASN A 15 -11.26 -0.59 11.28
CA ASN A 15 -10.28 -0.56 12.37
C ASN A 15 -10.92 -0.73 13.74
N MET A 16 -10.72 -1.90 14.37
CA MET A 16 -11.27 -2.23 15.70
C MET A 16 -10.88 -1.23 16.78
N ARG A 17 -9.68 -0.63 16.70
CA ARG A 17 -9.19 0.37 17.67
C ARG A 17 -9.98 1.67 17.59
N THR A 18 -10.27 2.13 16.38
CA THR A 18 -11.04 3.36 16.13
C THR A 18 -12.48 3.23 16.66
N MET A 19 -13.10 2.05 16.49
CA MET A 19 -14.42 1.76 17.01
C MET A 19 -14.48 1.83 18.55
N GLN A 20 -13.45 1.36 19.24
CA GLN A 20 -13.38 1.41 20.71
C GLN A 20 -13.26 2.85 21.22
N LEU A 21 -12.45 3.68 20.57
CA LEU A 21 -12.32 5.11 20.91
C LEU A 21 -13.65 5.85 20.73
N PHE A 22 -14.35 5.59 19.60
CA PHE A 22 -15.65 6.20 19.34
C PHE A 22 -16.69 5.84 20.41
N LYS A 23 -16.74 4.57 20.84
CA LYS A 23 -17.61 4.13 21.95
C LYS A 23 -17.27 4.86 23.24
N GLY A 24 -15.98 5.07 23.54
CA GLY A 24 -15.53 5.81 24.71
C GLY A 24 -16.02 7.26 24.71
N VAL A 25 -15.86 7.97 23.58
CA VAL A 25 -16.35 9.34 23.43
C VAL A 25 -17.89 9.42 23.60
N LEU A 26 -18.63 8.48 23.02
CA LEU A 26 -20.08 8.43 23.11
C LEU A 26 -20.55 8.22 24.55
N ILE A 27 -19.86 7.37 25.34
CA ILE A 27 -20.13 7.16 26.76
C ILE A 27 -19.94 8.47 27.55
N ILE A 28 -18.83 9.21 27.30
CA ILE A 28 -18.56 10.47 27.99
C ILE A 28 -19.64 11.52 27.67
N LEU A 29 -20.07 11.61 26.41
CA LEU A 29 -21.18 12.50 26.00
C LEU A 29 -22.50 12.12 26.67
N LEU A 30 -22.78 10.84 26.83
CA LEU A 30 -23.97 10.35 27.51
C LEU A 30 -23.93 10.70 29.01
N ILE A 31 -22.78 10.54 29.66
CA ILE A 31 -22.56 10.96 31.06
C ILE A 31 -22.80 12.48 31.18
N LYS A 32 -22.27 13.30 30.27
CA LYS A 32 -22.52 14.75 30.25
C LYS A 32 -24.01 15.07 30.14
N LEU A 33 -24.74 14.41 29.28
CA LEU A 33 -26.17 14.61 29.14
C LEU A 33 -26.92 14.31 30.43
N VAL A 34 -26.61 13.17 31.07
CA VAL A 34 -27.21 12.74 32.32
C VAL A 34 -26.91 13.72 33.51
N THR A 35 -25.64 14.12 33.63
CA THR A 35 -25.23 15.08 34.68
C THR A 35 -25.85 16.45 34.52
N SER A 36 -26.07 16.90 33.27
CA SER A 36 -26.77 18.14 32.93
C SER A 36 -28.26 18.08 33.33
N ILE A 37 -28.95 16.97 33.02
CA ILE A 37 -30.36 16.78 33.37
C ILE A 37 -30.56 16.71 34.88
N LEU A 38 -29.65 16.07 35.59
CA LEU A 38 -29.72 15.94 37.07
C LEU A 38 -29.26 17.18 37.84
N GLY A 39 -28.78 18.22 37.16
CA GLY A 39 -28.31 19.47 37.79
C GLY A 39 -27.04 19.30 38.61
N LEU A 40 -26.23 18.27 38.40
CA LEU A 40 -25.01 17.95 39.15
C LEU A 40 -23.85 18.85 38.72
N SER A 41 -23.77 20.08 39.22
CA SER A 41 -22.80 21.09 38.77
C SER A 41 -21.34 20.66 38.89
N THR A 42 -20.96 19.99 39.99
CA THR A 42 -19.58 19.54 40.22
C THR A 42 -19.19 18.44 39.23
N MET A 43 -20.08 17.47 38.97
CA MET A 43 -19.85 16.40 37.97
C MET A 43 -19.82 16.95 36.56
N SER A 44 -20.71 17.90 36.25
CA SER A 44 -20.69 18.55 34.92
C SER A 44 -19.36 19.27 34.68
N TYR A 45 -18.82 19.97 35.64
CA TYR A 45 -17.50 20.62 35.55
C TYR A 45 -16.36 19.60 35.28
N LEU A 46 -16.35 18.48 35.99
CA LEU A 46 -15.37 17.42 35.77
C LEU A 46 -15.46 16.83 34.36
N VAL A 47 -16.67 16.54 33.90
CA VAL A 47 -16.89 16.02 32.54
C VAL A 47 -16.47 17.03 31.47
N ASP A 48 -16.76 18.33 31.67
CA ASP A 48 -16.35 19.39 30.75
C ASP A 48 -14.81 19.52 30.69
N THR A 49 -14.13 19.38 31.83
CA THR A 49 -12.67 19.35 31.88
C THR A 49 -12.10 18.16 31.11
N VAL A 50 -12.67 16.96 31.29
CA VAL A 50 -12.27 15.74 30.57
C VAL A 50 -12.52 15.89 29.07
N LEU A 51 -13.65 16.46 28.65
CA LEU A 51 -13.95 16.71 27.25
C LEU A 51 -12.96 17.70 26.61
N THR A 52 -12.63 18.78 27.30
CA THR A 52 -11.69 19.81 26.83
C THR A 52 -10.31 19.21 26.57
N TRP A 53 -9.75 18.51 27.55
CA TRP A 53 -8.46 17.84 27.38
C TRP A 53 -8.53 16.61 26.47
N GLY A 54 -9.68 15.93 26.44
CA GLY A 54 -9.94 14.79 25.58
C GLY A 54 -9.89 15.13 24.09
N ILE A 55 -10.31 16.33 23.67
CA ILE A 55 -10.19 16.79 22.29
C ILE A 55 -8.72 16.84 21.87
N ILE A 56 -7.86 17.39 22.73
CA ILE A 56 -6.41 17.45 22.46
C ILE A 56 -5.83 16.03 22.35
N ALA A 57 -6.20 15.15 23.27
CA ALA A 57 -5.76 13.75 23.24
C ALA A 57 -6.20 13.04 21.95
N ILE A 58 -7.44 13.27 21.51
CA ILE A 58 -7.97 12.71 20.26
C ILE A 58 -7.14 13.20 19.07
N ILE A 59 -6.85 14.50 18.96
CA ILE A 59 -6.03 15.06 17.88
C ILE A 59 -4.66 14.39 17.82
N VAL A 60 -4.01 14.20 18.97
CA VAL A 60 -2.70 13.54 19.07
C VAL A 60 -2.79 12.05 18.66
N ILE A 61 -3.83 11.35 19.09
CA ILE A 61 -4.04 9.93 18.75
C ILE A 61 -4.29 9.76 17.26
N PHE A 62 -5.07 10.67 16.64
CA PHE A 62 -5.41 10.61 15.20
C PHE A 62 -4.40 11.36 14.31
N GLN A 63 -3.31 11.88 14.88
CA GLN A 63 -2.26 12.57 14.12
C GLN A 63 -1.76 11.75 12.92
N PRO A 64 -1.42 10.43 13.05
CA PRO A 64 -0.96 9.64 11.91
C PRO A 64 -2.02 9.46 10.83
N GLU A 65 -3.30 9.29 11.22
CA GLU A 65 -4.41 9.15 10.26
C GLU A 65 -4.65 10.47 9.51
N ILE A 66 -4.64 11.60 10.23
CA ILE A 66 -4.78 12.94 9.62
C ILE A 66 -3.62 13.21 8.66
N ARG A 67 -2.39 12.87 9.04
CA ARG A 67 -1.22 13.00 8.17
C ARG A 67 -1.41 12.16 6.90
N SER A 68 -1.78 10.89 7.02
CA SER A 68 -2.03 10.00 5.87
C SER A 68 -3.12 10.53 4.95
N LEU A 69 -4.20 11.12 5.50
CA LEU A 69 -5.26 11.74 4.70
C LEU A 69 -4.75 12.99 3.96
N LEU A 70 -4.00 13.85 4.63
CA LEU A 70 -3.44 15.05 4.02
C LEU A 70 -2.41 14.70 2.92
N GLU A 71 -1.60 13.68 3.16
CA GLU A 71 -0.68 13.15 2.16
C GLU A 71 -1.43 12.63 0.93
N LYS A 72 -2.51 11.85 1.13
CA LYS A 72 -3.37 11.38 0.03
C LYS A 72 -4.07 12.53 -0.72
N MET A 73 -4.47 13.59 -0.03
CA MET A 73 -5.08 14.77 -0.67
C MET A 73 -4.07 15.67 -1.37
N GLY A 74 -2.84 15.73 -0.87
CA GLY A 74 -1.75 16.52 -1.44
C GLY A 74 -0.99 15.81 -2.56
N GLN A 75 -1.24 14.52 -2.76
CA GLN A 75 -0.65 13.77 -3.86
C GLN A 75 -1.40 14.16 -5.14
N THR A 76 -0.78 15.04 -5.93
CA THR A 76 -1.06 15.11 -7.35
C THR A 76 -0.86 13.70 -7.89
N LYS A 77 -1.85 13.12 -8.56
CA LYS A 77 -1.66 11.86 -9.30
C LYS A 77 -0.40 12.08 -10.14
N ARG A 78 0.68 11.44 -9.76
CA ARG A 78 1.89 11.46 -10.58
C ARG A 78 1.50 10.69 -11.82
N GLU A 79 1.34 11.40 -12.92
CA GLU A 79 1.16 10.76 -14.21
C GLU A 79 2.33 9.79 -14.38
N TYR A 80 2.00 8.57 -14.70
CA TYR A 80 2.98 7.51 -14.92
C TYR A 80 3.84 7.92 -16.11
N HIS A 81 5.07 8.37 -15.85
CA HIS A 81 5.94 8.95 -16.89
C HIS A 81 6.60 7.87 -17.74
N MET A 82 5.80 6.98 -18.34
CA MET A 82 6.27 6.06 -19.38
C MET A 82 6.09 6.62 -20.79
N ASP A 83 5.58 7.86 -20.92
CA ASP A 83 5.27 8.49 -22.24
C ASP A 83 6.52 8.85 -23.04
N HIS A 84 7.67 8.94 -22.35
CA HIS A 84 8.95 9.11 -23.01
C HIS A 84 9.50 7.85 -23.70
N LEU A 85 8.90 6.68 -23.43
CA LEU A 85 9.30 5.41 -24.01
C LEU A 85 8.40 5.02 -25.18
N SER A 86 9.03 4.51 -26.23
CA SER A 86 8.29 3.88 -27.32
C SER A 86 7.60 2.58 -26.87
N ASN A 87 6.57 2.16 -27.58
CA ASN A 87 5.90 0.89 -27.28
C ASN A 87 6.87 -0.30 -27.31
N ASP A 88 7.83 -0.32 -28.23
CA ASP A 88 8.87 -1.35 -28.30
C ASP A 88 9.75 -1.37 -27.04
N GLN A 89 10.06 -0.21 -26.46
CA GLN A 89 10.82 -0.12 -25.22
C GLN A 89 10.00 -0.60 -24.03
N LYS A 90 8.73 -0.24 -23.95
CA LYS A 90 7.80 -0.72 -22.90
C LYS A 90 7.64 -2.25 -22.99
N GLU A 91 7.48 -2.80 -24.18
CA GLU A 91 7.43 -4.24 -24.42
C GLU A 91 8.71 -4.94 -23.93
N HIS A 92 9.88 -4.38 -24.26
CA HIS A 92 11.16 -4.94 -23.82
C HIS A 92 11.29 -4.94 -22.29
N LEU A 93 10.91 -3.85 -21.61
CA LEU A 93 10.92 -3.79 -20.15
C LEU A 93 9.98 -4.83 -19.54
N LEU A 94 8.79 -4.99 -20.12
CA LEU A 94 7.82 -6.00 -19.69
C LEU A 94 8.37 -7.41 -19.84
N ASP A 95 9.03 -7.71 -20.95
CA ASP A 95 9.65 -9.02 -21.20
C ASP A 95 10.77 -9.31 -20.17
N GLU A 96 11.63 -8.36 -19.85
CA GLU A 96 12.66 -8.50 -18.84
C GLU A 96 12.07 -8.84 -17.45
N ILE A 97 10.95 -8.20 -17.09
CA ILE A 97 10.23 -8.46 -15.83
C ILE A 97 9.60 -9.85 -15.84
N VAL A 98 8.90 -10.20 -16.92
CA VAL A 98 8.22 -11.51 -17.08
C VAL A 98 9.23 -12.64 -17.04
N ASP A 99 10.35 -12.51 -17.75
CA ASP A 99 11.42 -13.51 -17.77
C ASP A 99 12.03 -13.71 -16.38
N SER A 100 12.31 -12.63 -15.69
CA SER A 100 12.82 -12.70 -14.32
C SER A 100 11.85 -13.38 -13.37
N VAL A 101 10.59 -12.91 -13.31
CA VAL A 101 9.58 -13.45 -12.41
C VAL A 101 9.28 -14.92 -12.72
N THR A 102 9.27 -15.28 -14.00
CA THR A 102 9.10 -16.68 -14.42
C THR A 102 10.24 -17.55 -13.93
N LYS A 103 11.49 -17.12 -14.12
CA LYS A 103 12.68 -17.85 -13.67
C LYS A 103 12.72 -17.98 -12.15
N LEU A 104 12.46 -16.88 -11.41
CA LEU A 104 12.38 -16.91 -9.94
C LEU A 104 11.30 -17.87 -9.45
N SER A 105 10.14 -17.91 -10.14
CA SER A 105 9.06 -18.85 -9.87
C SER A 105 9.46 -20.31 -10.13
N GLU A 106 10.21 -20.58 -11.21
CA GLU A 106 10.69 -21.92 -11.55
C GLU A 106 11.72 -22.46 -10.57
N THR A 107 12.62 -21.58 -10.12
CA THR A 107 13.66 -21.91 -9.15
C THR A 107 13.17 -21.82 -7.71
N GLN A 108 11.90 -21.49 -7.46
CA GLN A 108 11.35 -21.25 -6.13
C GLN A 108 12.16 -20.26 -5.31
N THR A 109 12.67 -19.22 -5.99
CA THR A 109 13.41 -18.15 -5.35
C THR A 109 12.45 -17.07 -4.91
N GLY A 110 12.39 -16.79 -3.60
CA GLY A 110 11.51 -15.78 -3.02
C GLY A 110 11.84 -14.39 -3.52
N ALA A 111 10.84 -13.67 -4.04
CA ALA A 111 11.02 -12.31 -4.55
C ALA A 111 9.87 -11.38 -4.16
N LEU A 112 10.20 -10.09 -4.04
CA LEU A 112 9.26 -9.02 -3.75
C LEU A 112 9.60 -7.82 -4.64
N ILE A 113 8.80 -7.60 -5.70
CA ILE A 113 9.03 -6.56 -6.71
C ILE A 113 7.85 -5.62 -6.71
N THR A 114 8.07 -4.33 -6.45
CA THR A 114 7.03 -3.33 -6.29
C THR A 114 7.18 -2.22 -7.31
N PHE A 115 6.10 -1.91 -7.99
CA PHE A 115 5.99 -0.79 -8.92
C PHE A 115 5.40 0.41 -8.19
N GLU A 116 6.15 1.50 -8.11
CA GLU A 116 5.63 2.79 -7.66
C GLU A 116 4.62 3.30 -8.68
N ARG A 117 3.45 3.71 -8.21
CA ARG A 117 2.40 4.30 -9.04
C ARG A 117 2.18 5.78 -8.66
N GLY A 118 0.93 6.21 -8.55
CA GLY A 118 0.57 7.58 -8.19
C GLY A 118 1.09 8.02 -6.83
N GLN A 119 1.21 7.08 -5.88
CA GLN A 119 1.75 7.37 -4.55
C GLN A 119 3.26 7.14 -4.50
N SER A 120 4.00 8.17 -4.03
CA SER A 120 5.45 8.05 -3.88
C SER A 120 5.85 7.06 -2.79
N LEU A 121 6.79 6.16 -3.12
CA LEU A 121 7.38 5.19 -2.20
C LEU A 121 8.71 5.68 -1.61
N ILE A 122 9.00 6.99 -1.64
CA ILE A 122 10.30 7.55 -1.24
C ILE A 122 10.73 7.15 0.17
N ASP A 123 9.78 7.07 1.11
CA ASP A 123 10.07 6.67 2.50
C ASP A 123 10.56 5.23 2.57
N TYR A 124 10.01 4.33 1.76
CA TYR A 124 10.42 2.93 1.66
C TYR A 124 11.72 2.78 0.86
N ILE A 125 11.91 3.54 -0.22
CA ILE A 125 13.15 3.59 -1.00
C ILE A 125 14.34 3.96 -0.11
N ASN A 126 14.14 4.88 0.83
CA ASN A 126 15.18 5.31 1.76
C ASN A 126 15.54 4.26 2.81
N THR A 127 14.75 3.22 3.01
CA THR A 127 15.09 2.08 3.88
C THR A 127 16.00 1.07 3.18
N GLY A 128 15.97 1.05 1.85
CA GLY A 128 16.72 0.10 1.03
C GLY A 128 18.07 0.63 0.55
N THR A 129 18.77 -0.22 -0.16
CA THR A 129 20.02 0.12 -0.86
C THR A 129 19.69 0.73 -2.22
N LYS A 130 20.13 1.96 -2.47
CA LYS A 130 19.91 2.65 -3.75
C LYS A 130 20.73 1.99 -4.85
N ILE A 131 20.09 1.62 -5.95
CA ILE A 131 20.72 0.96 -7.10
C ILE A 131 20.71 1.89 -8.32
N ASN A 132 19.54 2.41 -8.67
CA ASN A 132 19.30 3.26 -9.84
C ASN A 132 19.84 2.64 -11.15
N ALA A 133 19.42 1.42 -11.45
CA ALA A 133 19.82 0.64 -12.63
C ALA A 133 18.64 0.44 -13.58
N ASP A 134 18.98 0.09 -14.84
CA ASP A 134 18.02 -0.33 -15.83
C ASP A 134 17.35 -1.65 -15.43
N ILE A 135 16.11 -1.85 -15.86
CA ILE A 135 15.37 -3.09 -15.65
C ILE A 135 16.00 -4.17 -16.53
N LYS A 136 16.61 -5.19 -15.89
CA LYS A 136 17.21 -6.34 -16.54
C LYS A 136 16.92 -7.60 -15.73
N SER A 137 16.57 -8.68 -16.43
CA SER A 137 16.21 -9.95 -15.81
C SER A 137 17.38 -10.55 -15.01
N GLU A 138 18.60 -10.41 -15.51
CA GLU A 138 19.80 -10.87 -14.82
C GLU A 138 20.02 -10.12 -13.49
N LEU A 139 19.68 -8.83 -13.46
CA LEU A 139 19.85 -8.04 -12.25
C LEU A 139 18.85 -8.47 -11.16
N PHE A 140 17.59 -8.69 -11.50
CA PHE A 140 16.60 -9.24 -10.55
C PHE A 140 17.03 -10.60 -10.02
N ASN A 141 17.44 -11.50 -10.92
CA ASN A 141 17.89 -12.84 -10.56
C ASN A 141 19.12 -12.79 -9.63
N THR A 142 20.01 -11.81 -9.82
CA THR A 142 21.18 -11.59 -8.97
C THR A 142 20.78 -11.01 -7.60
N ILE A 143 19.88 -10.02 -7.59
CA ILE A 143 19.40 -9.40 -6.35
C ILE A 143 18.75 -10.43 -5.44
N PHE A 144 17.83 -11.24 -5.99
CA PHE A 144 17.05 -12.21 -5.20
C PHE A 144 17.78 -13.54 -4.97
N TRP A 145 19.04 -13.68 -5.43
CA TRP A 145 19.82 -14.86 -5.13
C TRP A 145 20.05 -14.98 -3.62
N GLU A 146 19.70 -16.12 -3.05
CA GLU A 146 19.81 -16.37 -1.61
C GLU A 146 21.23 -16.17 -1.11
N GLY A 147 21.40 -15.52 0.02
CA GLY A 147 22.70 -15.20 0.63
C GLY A 147 23.34 -13.91 0.13
N THR A 148 22.77 -13.20 -0.85
CA THR A 148 23.23 -11.84 -1.19
C THR A 148 22.72 -10.81 -0.17
N PRO A 149 23.42 -9.70 0.08
CA PRO A 149 22.94 -8.65 0.99
C PRO A 149 21.65 -7.96 0.53
N LEU A 150 21.24 -8.13 -0.74
CA LEU A 150 20.11 -7.43 -1.35
C LEU A 150 18.85 -8.28 -1.45
N HIS A 151 18.90 -9.59 -1.14
CA HIS A 151 17.77 -10.50 -1.37
C HIS A 151 16.65 -10.37 -0.32
N ASP A 152 16.98 -9.84 0.87
CA ASP A 152 16.00 -9.69 1.95
C ASP A 152 15.35 -8.30 1.91
N GLY A 153 14.15 -8.25 1.39
CA GLY A 153 13.37 -7.04 1.21
C GLY A 153 12.81 -6.89 -0.20
N ALA A 154 12.29 -5.71 -0.49
CA ALA A 154 11.67 -5.39 -1.76
C ALA A 154 12.64 -4.71 -2.72
N VAL A 155 12.48 -5.03 -4.01
CA VAL A 155 12.95 -4.20 -5.11
C VAL A 155 11.85 -3.23 -5.48
N ILE A 156 12.17 -1.94 -5.57
CA ILE A 156 11.21 -0.91 -6.00
C ILE A 156 11.61 -0.41 -7.39
N ILE A 157 10.63 -0.46 -8.28
CA ILE A 157 10.70 0.07 -9.64
C ILE A 157 9.94 1.39 -9.65
N ARG A 158 10.57 2.40 -10.21
CA ARG A 158 9.98 3.71 -10.50
C ARG A 158 10.24 4.02 -11.96
N ASP A 159 9.18 4.27 -12.70
CA ASP A 159 9.22 4.49 -14.14
C ASP A 159 9.92 3.28 -14.82
N ASP A 160 11.00 3.50 -15.53
CA ASP A 160 11.79 2.49 -16.26
C ASP A 160 13.02 1.96 -15.49
N ARG A 161 13.14 2.26 -14.17
CA ARG A 161 14.35 1.96 -13.41
C ARG A 161 14.11 1.20 -12.11
N ILE A 162 15.04 0.32 -11.77
CA ILE A 162 15.19 -0.25 -10.44
C ILE A 162 15.85 0.81 -9.55
N VAL A 163 15.10 1.45 -8.65
CA VAL A 163 15.61 2.54 -7.81
C VAL A 163 16.31 2.05 -6.55
N CYS A 164 15.83 0.95 -5.96
CA CYS A 164 16.46 0.34 -4.79
C CYS A 164 16.17 -1.15 -4.68
N ALA A 165 16.95 -1.85 -3.85
CA ALA A 165 16.68 -3.20 -3.38
C ALA A 165 16.79 -3.28 -1.86
N ALA A 166 16.37 -4.40 -1.28
CA ALA A 166 16.33 -4.63 0.17
C ALA A 166 15.51 -3.56 0.91
N ALA A 167 14.46 -3.01 0.29
CA ALA A 167 13.56 -2.05 0.93
C ALA A 167 12.65 -2.77 1.94
N PHE A 168 12.46 -2.14 3.10
CA PHE A 168 11.59 -2.68 4.16
C PHE A 168 10.15 -2.20 3.97
N PHE A 169 9.20 -3.15 3.94
CA PHE A 169 7.78 -2.87 3.96
C PHE A 169 7.15 -3.31 5.28
N PRO A 170 6.22 -2.53 5.86
CA PRO A 170 5.50 -2.94 7.05
C PRO A 170 4.60 -4.15 6.72
N PRO A 171 4.65 -5.24 7.51
CA PRO A 171 3.77 -6.37 7.29
C PRO A 171 2.32 -6.00 7.64
N THR A 172 1.37 -6.61 6.93
CA THR A 172 -0.05 -6.46 7.27
C THR A 172 -0.35 -6.91 8.70
N GLN A 173 -1.32 -6.23 9.33
CA GLN A 173 -1.86 -6.61 10.65
C GLN A 173 -3.03 -7.60 10.54
N ARG A 174 -3.44 -7.96 9.31
CA ARG A 174 -4.52 -8.92 9.10
C ARG A 174 -4.05 -10.34 9.44
N ASP A 175 -4.98 -11.14 9.94
CA ASP A 175 -4.75 -12.55 10.13
C ASP A 175 -4.77 -13.27 8.78
N LEU A 176 -3.60 -13.70 8.33
CA LEU A 176 -3.42 -14.43 7.08
C LEU A 176 -3.18 -15.90 7.37
N SER A 177 -3.63 -16.76 6.43
CA SER A 177 -3.31 -18.17 6.46
C SER A 177 -1.79 -18.40 6.63
N PRO A 178 -1.34 -19.39 7.41
CA PRO A 178 0.07 -19.72 7.62
C PRO A 178 0.86 -20.03 6.34
N ILE A 179 0.17 -20.35 5.25
CA ILE A 179 0.80 -20.58 3.93
C ILE A 179 1.45 -19.31 3.33
N TYR A 180 1.15 -18.13 3.87
CA TYR A 180 1.72 -16.88 3.42
C TYR A 180 2.90 -16.48 4.30
N GLY A 181 4.11 -16.55 3.74
CA GLY A 181 5.35 -16.15 4.40
C GLY A 181 5.52 -14.63 4.55
N ALA A 182 6.70 -14.24 5.04
CA ALA A 182 7.04 -12.84 5.35
C ALA A 182 6.86 -11.90 4.14
N ARG A 183 7.30 -12.32 2.95
CA ARG A 183 7.18 -11.51 1.70
C ARG A 183 5.72 -11.25 1.32
N HIS A 184 4.82 -12.21 1.49
CA HIS A 184 3.39 -12.00 1.23
C HIS A 184 2.77 -11.01 2.22
N ARG A 185 3.14 -11.09 3.50
CA ARG A 185 2.68 -10.16 4.53
C ARG A 185 3.17 -8.74 4.27
N ALA A 186 4.40 -8.58 3.82
CA ALA A 186 4.98 -7.30 3.44
C ALA A 186 4.31 -6.72 2.18
N ALA A 187 4.09 -7.54 1.15
CA ALA A 187 3.39 -7.13 -0.06
C ALA A 187 1.96 -6.67 0.22
N LEU A 188 1.23 -7.43 1.04
CA LEU A 188 -0.12 -7.04 1.41
C LEU A 188 -0.09 -5.74 2.22
N GLY A 189 0.82 -5.61 3.20
CA GLY A 189 0.95 -4.42 4.03
C GLY A 189 1.20 -3.14 3.24
N ILE A 190 2.10 -3.17 2.26
CA ILE A 190 2.35 -1.98 1.41
C ILE A 190 1.14 -1.68 0.50
N SER A 191 0.45 -2.70 -0.03
CA SER A 191 -0.73 -2.51 -0.88
C SER A 191 -1.98 -2.03 -0.14
N GLU A 192 -2.02 -2.15 1.20
CA GLU A 192 -3.10 -1.61 2.06
C GLU A 192 -3.01 -0.09 2.21
N ILE A 193 -1.78 0.45 2.14
CA ILE A 193 -1.50 1.85 2.47
C ILE A 193 -1.08 2.67 1.25
N THR A 194 -0.77 2.02 0.12
CA THR A 194 -0.39 2.67 -1.13
C THR A 194 -1.18 2.08 -2.31
N ASP A 195 -1.09 2.72 -3.47
CA ASP A 195 -1.66 2.24 -4.74
C ASP A 195 -0.67 1.40 -5.56
N SER A 196 0.48 1.04 -4.97
CA SER A 196 1.52 0.27 -5.64
C SER A 196 1.04 -1.12 -6.04
N LEU A 197 1.56 -1.63 -7.16
CA LEU A 197 1.46 -3.03 -7.54
C LEU A 197 2.69 -3.76 -7.02
N THR A 198 2.50 -4.83 -6.27
CA THR A 198 3.61 -5.65 -5.77
C THR A 198 3.49 -7.09 -6.24
N ILE A 199 4.51 -7.59 -6.92
CA ILE A 199 4.66 -8.99 -7.31
C ILE A 199 5.37 -9.73 -6.18
N VAL A 200 4.81 -10.87 -5.78
CA VAL A 200 5.42 -11.80 -4.81
C VAL A 200 5.65 -13.14 -5.49
N VAL A 201 6.86 -13.67 -5.36
CA VAL A 201 7.17 -15.06 -5.69
C VAL A 201 7.41 -15.81 -4.38
N SER A 202 6.67 -16.90 -4.18
CA SER A 202 6.81 -17.76 -3.01
C SER A 202 8.08 -18.60 -3.09
N GLU A 203 8.90 -18.57 -2.07
CA GLU A 203 10.09 -19.44 -1.96
C GLU A 203 9.73 -20.90 -1.69
N GLU A 204 8.54 -21.18 -1.14
CA GLU A 204 8.11 -22.54 -0.85
C GLU A 204 7.47 -23.24 -2.06
N THR A 205 6.69 -22.49 -2.86
CA THR A 205 5.85 -23.07 -3.91
C THR A 205 6.14 -22.55 -5.31
N GLY A 206 6.93 -21.49 -5.44
CA GLY A 206 7.12 -20.77 -6.70
C GLY A 206 5.86 -20.05 -7.20
N THR A 207 4.79 -19.99 -6.39
CA THR A 207 3.54 -19.34 -6.79
C THR A 207 3.77 -17.83 -6.92
N ILE A 208 3.29 -17.26 -8.03
CA ILE A 208 3.29 -15.81 -8.28
C ILE A 208 1.98 -15.24 -7.75
N SER A 209 2.06 -14.15 -7.01
CA SER A 209 0.88 -13.41 -6.54
C SER A 209 1.09 -11.92 -6.74
N PHE A 210 0.01 -11.21 -7.06
CA PHE A 210 -0.04 -9.74 -7.05
C PHE A 210 -0.69 -9.27 -5.76
N ALA A 211 -0.09 -8.28 -5.12
CA ALA A 211 -0.69 -7.54 -4.02
C ALA A 211 -1.07 -6.15 -4.53
N LEU A 212 -2.37 -5.83 -4.47
CA LEU A 212 -2.94 -4.58 -4.93
C LEU A 212 -4.17 -4.23 -4.09
N LYS A 213 -4.27 -2.98 -3.64
CA LYS A 213 -5.43 -2.46 -2.87
C LYS A 213 -5.79 -3.32 -1.64
N GLY A 214 -4.80 -3.93 -1.01
CA GLY A 214 -5.00 -4.79 0.16
C GLY A 214 -5.54 -6.19 -0.15
N GLU A 215 -5.39 -6.66 -1.37
CA GLU A 215 -5.75 -8.01 -1.80
C GLU A 215 -4.56 -8.75 -2.39
N LEU A 216 -4.51 -10.07 -2.17
CA LEU A 216 -3.52 -10.98 -2.78
C LEU A 216 -4.21 -11.83 -3.83
N ILE A 217 -3.79 -11.70 -5.08
CA ILE A 217 -4.33 -12.40 -6.23
C ILE A 217 -3.26 -13.33 -6.79
N LYS A 218 -3.53 -14.64 -6.83
CA LYS A 218 -2.62 -15.62 -7.45
C LYS A 218 -2.68 -15.51 -8.96
N ILE A 219 -1.53 -15.43 -9.60
CA ILE A 219 -1.39 -15.27 -11.05
C ILE A 219 -0.75 -16.54 -11.63
N PRO A 220 -1.44 -17.26 -12.53
CA PRO A 220 -0.81 -18.34 -13.29
C PRO A 220 0.33 -17.81 -14.15
N ARG A 221 1.46 -18.54 -14.24
CA ARG A 221 2.62 -18.11 -15.06
C ARG A 221 2.25 -17.75 -16.49
N LYS A 222 1.33 -18.48 -17.09
CA LYS A 222 0.87 -18.24 -18.48
C LYS A 222 0.12 -16.91 -18.64
N GLU A 223 -0.47 -16.41 -17.57
CA GLU A 223 -1.25 -15.18 -17.53
C GLU A 223 -0.45 -13.99 -17.00
N LEU A 224 0.79 -14.21 -16.53
CA LEU A 224 1.63 -13.19 -15.91
C LEU A 224 1.78 -11.95 -16.80
N ARG A 225 2.15 -12.14 -18.08
CA ARG A 225 2.33 -11.04 -19.02
C ARG A 225 1.05 -10.24 -19.23
N ALA A 226 -0.06 -10.92 -19.50
CA ALA A 226 -1.36 -10.26 -19.70
C ALA A 226 -1.83 -9.51 -18.44
N SER A 227 -1.64 -10.12 -17.27
CA SER A 227 -1.98 -9.49 -15.98
C SER A 227 -1.13 -8.25 -15.71
N LEU A 228 0.17 -8.27 -16.05
CA LEU A 228 1.04 -7.10 -15.89
C LEU A 228 0.65 -5.96 -16.84
N VAL A 229 0.34 -6.27 -18.11
CA VAL A 229 -0.13 -5.26 -19.07
C VAL A 229 -1.37 -4.56 -18.54
N ASN A 230 -2.34 -5.33 -18.04
CA ASN A 230 -3.59 -4.78 -17.54
C ASN A 230 -3.38 -3.92 -16.28
N GLU A 231 -2.52 -4.36 -15.35
CA GLU A 231 -2.34 -3.68 -14.09
C GLU A 231 -1.36 -2.50 -14.17
N LEU A 232 -0.34 -2.56 -15.01
CA LEU A 232 0.65 -1.47 -15.12
C LEU A 232 0.14 -0.30 -15.98
N GLU A 233 -0.86 -0.51 -16.84
CA GLU A 233 -1.46 0.53 -17.70
C GLU A 233 -0.45 1.25 -18.62
N TRP A 234 0.72 0.66 -18.86
CA TRP A 234 1.82 1.26 -19.63
C TRP A 234 1.49 1.52 -21.11
N PHE A 235 0.46 0.86 -21.62
CA PHE A 235 0.07 0.88 -23.03
C PHE A 235 -1.26 1.61 -23.27
N LYS A 236 -1.87 2.20 -22.24
CA LYS A 236 -3.06 3.04 -22.43
C LYS A 236 -2.63 4.34 -23.08
N SER A 237 -3.22 4.67 -24.23
CA SER A 237 -3.11 5.99 -24.85
C SER A 237 -4.03 6.98 -24.12
N GLU A 238 -3.62 8.25 -23.99
CA GLU A 238 -4.40 9.32 -23.37
C GLU A 238 -5.75 9.61 -24.05
N ASP A 239 -6.04 8.97 -25.18
CA ASP A 239 -7.24 9.23 -26.00
C ASP A 239 -8.53 8.59 -25.44
N GLU A 240 -8.48 7.75 -24.39
CA GLU A 240 -9.66 7.07 -23.86
C GLU A 240 -10.34 7.79 -22.67
N ASP A 241 -9.72 8.80 -22.05
CA ASP A 241 -10.29 9.52 -20.90
C ASP A 241 -11.20 10.71 -21.30
N GLY A 242 -11.35 11.00 -22.60
CA GLY A 242 -12.11 12.15 -23.12
C GLY A 242 -13.61 11.94 -23.35
N ASP A 243 -14.15 10.72 -23.22
CA ASP A 243 -15.52 10.42 -23.67
C ASP A 243 -16.54 10.12 -22.55
N ASN A 244 -16.25 10.45 -21.30
CA ASN A 244 -17.18 10.21 -20.18
C ASN A 244 -17.74 11.49 -19.49
N ASP A 245 -17.58 12.68 -20.10
CA ASP A 245 -18.22 13.90 -19.62
C ASP A 245 -19.19 14.48 -20.68
N GLU A 246 -20.25 13.75 -21.00
CA GLU A 246 -21.50 14.29 -21.57
C GLU A 246 -22.72 13.84 -20.77
#